data_352f8d26dab08cf6aead3b49e7a6bc20
#
_entry.id   352f8d26dab08cf6aead3b49e7a6bc20
#
_cell.length_a   1.000
_cell.length_b   1.000
_cell.length_c   1.000
_cell.angle_alpha   90.00
_cell.angle_beta   90.00
_cell.angle_gamma   90.00
#
_symmetry.space_group_name_H-M   'P 1'
#
loop_
_entity.id
_entity.type
_entity.pdbx_description
1 polymer ?
#
loop_
_entity_poly.entity_id
_entity_poly.type
_entity_poly.pdbx_seq_one_letter_code
_entity_poly.pdbx_strand_id
1 'polypeptide(L)'
;LMATPGISPIALEVAAQHHERFDGSGYPNRLAGDAISLYGRMAAIVDVYDAITSERVYHKGMPPTEALRKLLEWSSNHFEPRLAQAFIRSVGIYPTGALVRLESKRLAVVQAQHADKPTLPRVKVIFHTAGHYLQPEDLDLRRSQDRIVGHEDFAAWNIDALRWLPPAAFCCMFSFA
;
A
#
# COMPACT_ATOMS: atom_id res chain seq x y z
N LEU A 1 3.85 -27.17 -9.49
CA LEU A 1 4.72 -26.60 -8.43
C LEU A 1 5.17 -27.68 -7.43
N MET A 2 4.28 -28.50 -6.88
CA MET A 2 4.65 -29.51 -5.88
C MET A 2 5.62 -30.59 -6.38
N ALA A 3 5.72 -30.81 -7.68
CA ALA A 3 6.63 -31.79 -8.29
C ALA A 3 7.97 -31.19 -8.78
N THR A 4 8.21 -29.89 -8.57
CA THR A 4 9.43 -29.22 -9.04
C THR A 4 10.50 -29.28 -7.95
N PRO A 5 11.65 -29.94 -8.19
CA PRO A 5 12.73 -30.02 -7.20
C PRO A 5 13.28 -28.62 -6.86
N GLY A 6 13.59 -28.40 -5.58
CA GLY A 6 14.25 -27.17 -5.11
C GLY A 6 13.34 -25.99 -4.79
N ILE A 7 12.01 -26.14 -4.86
CA ILE A 7 11.09 -25.10 -4.39
C ILE A 7 11.05 -25.08 -2.86
N SER A 8 11.17 -23.87 -2.28
CA SER A 8 11.05 -23.67 -0.84
C SER A 8 9.67 -24.13 -0.33
N PRO A 9 9.58 -24.84 0.81
CA PRO A 9 8.30 -25.19 1.44
C PRO A 9 7.41 -23.96 1.68
N ILE A 10 8.00 -22.82 2.06
CA ILE A 10 7.29 -21.54 2.25
C ILE A 10 6.62 -21.07 0.95
N ALA A 11 7.33 -21.17 -0.19
CA ALA A 11 6.76 -20.79 -1.48
C ALA A 11 5.58 -21.68 -1.89
N LEU A 12 5.63 -22.97 -1.53
CA LEU A 12 4.51 -23.91 -1.75
C LEU A 12 3.31 -23.57 -0.86
N GLU A 13 3.53 -23.22 0.40
CA GLU A 13 2.46 -22.78 1.31
C GLU A 13 1.79 -21.50 0.80
N VAL A 14 2.57 -20.49 0.39
CA VAL A 14 2.05 -19.25 -0.20
C VAL A 14 1.22 -19.57 -1.45
N ALA A 15 1.77 -20.35 -2.39
CA ALA A 15 1.07 -20.67 -3.63
C ALA A 15 -0.24 -21.46 -3.40
N ALA A 16 -0.29 -22.31 -2.37
CA ALA A 16 -1.46 -23.13 -2.07
C ALA A 16 -2.51 -22.39 -1.22
N GLN A 17 -2.15 -21.34 -0.47
CA GLN A 17 -3.01 -20.81 0.58
C GLN A 17 -3.30 -19.30 0.48
N HIS A 18 -2.73 -18.55 -0.47
CA HIS A 18 -2.94 -17.08 -0.56
C HIS A 18 -4.39 -16.70 -0.90
N HIS A 19 -5.21 -17.63 -1.37
CA HIS A 19 -6.65 -17.40 -1.59
C HIS A 19 -7.52 -17.97 -0.44
N GLU A 20 -6.94 -18.56 0.58
CA GLU A 20 -7.68 -18.93 1.78
C GLU A 20 -8.06 -17.70 2.59
N ARG A 21 -9.17 -17.75 3.31
CA ARG A 21 -9.66 -16.67 4.16
C ARG A 21 -9.71 -17.13 5.61
N PHE A 22 -9.41 -16.23 6.52
CA PHE A 22 -9.30 -16.55 7.95
C PHE A 22 -10.59 -17.13 8.53
N ASP A 23 -11.76 -16.80 7.98
CA ASP A 23 -13.07 -17.34 8.34
C ASP A 23 -13.42 -18.69 7.68
N GLY A 24 -12.54 -19.24 6.84
CA GLY A 24 -12.76 -20.49 6.11
C GLY A 24 -13.61 -20.35 4.84
N SER A 25 -13.98 -19.16 4.44
CA SER A 25 -14.75 -18.92 3.20
C SER A 25 -13.90 -18.91 1.94
N GLY A 26 -12.56 -19.08 2.08
CA GLY A 26 -11.59 -19.09 0.97
C GLY A 26 -11.55 -20.43 0.19
N TYR A 27 -10.55 -20.56 -0.66
CA TYR A 27 -10.30 -21.76 -1.48
C TYR A 27 -8.78 -21.97 -1.65
N PRO A 28 -8.29 -23.16 -2.03
CA PRO A 28 -9.03 -24.35 -2.51
C PRO A 28 -9.51 -25.28 -1.40
N ASN A 29 -8.89 -25.22 -0.19
CA ASN A 29 -9.10 -26.22 0.84
C ASN A 29 -10.07 -25.78 1.94
N ARG A 30 -10.53 -24.52 1.92
CA ARG A 30 -11.39 -23.88 2.93
C ARG A 30 -10.80 -23.97 4.33
N LEU A 31 -9.50 -23.73 4.44
CA LEU A 31 -8.80 -23.67 5.70
C LEU A 31 -9.27 -22.45 6.50
N ALA A 32 -9.35 -22.58 7.82
CA ALA A 32 -9.77 -21.49 8.70
C ALA A 32 -8.76 -21.25 9.82
N GLY A 33 -8.61 -20.00 10.23
CA GLY A 33 -7.78 -19.61 11.36
C GLY A 33 -6.33 -20.09 11.24
N ASP A 34 -5.86 -20.79 12.27
CA ASP A 34 -4.48 -21.30 12.36
C ASP A 34 -4.20 -22.51 11.48
N ALA A 35 -5.21 -23.11 10.82
CA ALA A 35 -5.00 -24.11 9.80
C ALA A 35 -4.35 -23.53 8.53
N ILE A 36 -4.47 -22.21 8.30
CA ILE A 36 -3.74 -21.47 7.26
C ILE A 36 -2.35 -21.13 7.83
N SER A 37 -1.29 -21.47 7.10
CA SER A 37 0.07 -21.13 7.53
C SER A 37 0.24 -19.61 7.71
N LEU A 38 1.20 -19.21 8.53
CA LEU A 38 1.52 -17.78 8.71
C LEU A 38 1.80 -17.08 7.37
N TYR A 39 2.57 -17.73 6.51
CA TYR A 39 2.93 -17.19 5.19
C TYR A 39 1.73 -17.13 4.25
N GLY A 40 0.81 -18.10 4.31
CA GLY A 40 -0.45 -18.06 3.58
C GLY A 40 -1.34 -16.90 4.02
N ARG A 41 -1.48 -16.67 5.33
CA ARG A 41 -2.23 -15.54 5.91
C ARG A 41 -1.64 -14.18 5.53
N MET A 42 -0.31 -14.05 5.53
CA MET A 42 0.38 -12.84 5.09
C MET A 42 0.18 -12.59 3.59
N ALA A 43 0.35 -13.64 2.78
CA ALA A 43 0.20 -13.56 1.32
C ALA A 43 -1.22 -13.17 0.90
N ALA A 44 -2.25 -13.67 1.58
CA ALA A 44 -3.64 -13.30 1.32
C ALA A 44 -3.90 -11.79 1.48
N ILE A 45 -3.29 -11.14 2.47
CA ILE A 45 -3.41 -9.69 2.67
C ILE A 45 -2.71 -8.92 1.55
N VAL A 46 -1.49 -9.34 1.19
CA VAL A 46 -0.68 -8.69 0.15
C VAL A 46 -1.35 -8.82 -1.22
N ASP A 47 -1.83 -10.03 -1.57
CA ASP A 47 -2.50 -10.31 -2.83
C ASP A 47 -3.75 -9.45 -3.01
N VAL A 48 -4.59 -9.37 -1.99
CA VAL A 48 -5.80 -8.54 -2.04
C VAL A 48 -5.44 -7.05 -2.14
N TYR A 49 -4.43 -6.58 -1.40
CA TYR A 49 -3.97 -5.19 -1.48
C TYR A 49 -3.49 -4.85 -2.89
N ASP A 50 -2.63 -5.70 -3.47
CA ASP A 50 -2.14 -5.54 -4.85
C ASP A 50 -3.31 -5.55 -5.85
N ALA A 51 -4.22 -6.51 -5.73
CA ALA A 51 -5.35 -6.65 -6.63
C ALA A 51 -6.26 -5.42 -6.68
N ILE A 52 -6.46 -4.73 -5.55
CA ILE A 52 -7.35 -3.55 -5.49
C ILE A 52 -6.63 -2.23 -5.77
N THR A 53 -5.30 -2.17 -5.62
CA THR A 53 -4.51 -0.95 -5.88
C THR A 53 -3.92 -0.90 -7.28
N SER A 54 -3.67 -2.06 -7.92
CA SER A 54 -3.08 -2.14 -9.26
C SER A 54 -4.08 -1.75 -10.35
N GLU A 55 -3.63 -0.95 -11.31
CA GLU A 55 -4.39 -0.69 -12.53
C GLU A 55 -4.45 -1.95 -13.38
N ARG A 56 -5.67 -2.35 -13.76
CA ARG A 56 -5.92 -3.48 -14.67
C ARG A 56 -6.77 -3.00 -15.84
N VAL A 57 -6.71 -3.71 -16.97
CA VAL A 57 -7.39 -3.36 -18.24
C VAL A 57 -8.87 -3.00 -18.02
N TYR A 58 -9.53 -3.58 -17.01
CA TYR A 58 -10.97 -3.40 -16.74
C TYR A 58 -11.26 -2.66 -15.41
N HIS A 59 -10.21 -2.21 -14.67
CA HIS A 59 -10.41 -1.60 -13.36
C HIS A 59 -9.32 -0.56 -13.07
N LYS A 60 -9.74 0.67 -12.80
CA LYS A 60 -8.83 1.70 -12.27
C LYS A 60 -8.47 1.33 -10.83
N GLY A 61 -7.17 1.25 -10.53
CA GLY A 61 -6.70 0.95 -9.19
C GLY A 61 -7.29 1.90 -8.15
N MET A 62 -7.60 1.34 -6.98
CA MET A 62 -8.10 2.12 -5.85
C MET A 62 -6.94 2.91 -5.20
N PRO A 63 -7.17 4.15 -4.74
CA PRO A 63 -6.17 4.87 -3.97
C PRO A 63 -5.68 4.06 -2.76
N PRO A 64 -4.36 4.01 -2.49
CA PRO A 64 -3.80 3.20 -1.41
C PRO A 64 -4.44 3.43 -0.04
N THR A 65 -4.78 4.67 0.30
CA THR A 65 -5.45 5.01 1.56
C THR A 65 -6.85 4.38 1.68
N GLU A 66 -7.60 4.33 0.58
CA GLU A 66 -8.92 3.68 0.53
C GLU A 66 -8.79 2.15 0.60
N ALA A 67 -7.79 1.60 -0.10
CA ALA A 67 -7.47 0.18 -0.04
C ALA A 67 -7.14 -0.28 1.38
N LEU A 68 -6.32 0.47 2.11
CA LEU A 68 -5.98 0.17 3.51
C LEU A 68 -7.21 0.25 4.43
N ARG A 69 -8.12 1.20 4.20
CA ARG A 69 -9.39 1.27 4.93
C ARG A 69 -10.25 0.04 4.69
N LYS A 70 -10.37 -0.42 3.43
CA LYS A 70 -11.08 -1.67 3.11
C LYS A 70 -10.43 -2.91 3.72
N LEU A 71 -9.10 -3.01 3.70
CA LEU A 71 -8.39 -4.09 4.37
C LEU A 71 -8.72 -4.13 5.88
N LEU A 72 -8.79 -2.97 6.52
CA LEU A 72 -9.17 -2.89 7.93
C LEU A 72 -10.63 -3.35 8.16
N GLU A 73 -11.56 -2.95 7.31
CA GLU A 73 -12.95 -3.39 7.35
C GLU A 73 -13.08 -4.93 7.18
N TRP A 74 -12.32 -5.50 6.24
CA TRP A 74 -12.34 -6.95 5.97
C TRP A 74 -11.52 -7.77 6.97
N SER A 75 -10.67 -7.14 7.79
CA SER A 75 -9.86 -7.82 8.79
C SER A 75 -10.70 -8.48 9.90
N SER A 76 -11.98 -8.16 10.03
CA SER A 76 -12.86 -8.84 10.99
C SER A 76 -13.20 -10.28 10.60
N ASN A 77 -13.17 -10.61 9.31
CA ASN A 77 -13.62 -11.90 8.79
C ASN A 77 -12.57 -12.55 7.88
N HIS A 78 -12.11 -11.85 6.83
CA HIS A 78 -11.29 -12.45 5.78
C HIS A 78 -9.81 -12.60 6.16
N PHE A 79 -9.30 -11.74 7.05
CA PHE A 79 -7.88 -11.70 7.43
C PHE A 79 -7.70 -11.85 8.94
N GLU A 80 -6.55 -12.34 9.35
CA GLU A 80 -6.16 -12.26 10.76
C GLU A 80 -5.99 -10.78 11.17
N PRO A 81 -6.74 -10.27 12.19
CA PRO A 81 -6.73 -8.84 12.52
C PRO A 81 -5.34 -8.30 12.89
N ARG A 82 -4.52 -9.10 13.58
CA ARG A 82 -3.16 -8.69 13.98
C ARG A 82 -2.24 -8.51 12.78
N LEU A 83 -2.31 -9.42 11.80
CA LEU A 83 -1.51 -9.34 10.57
C LEU A 83 -1.98 -8.19 9.69
N ALA A 84 -3.28 -8.00 9.51
CA ALA A 84 -3.82 -6.87 8.76
C ALA A 84 -3.38 -5.54 9.37
N GLN A 85 -3.45 -5.38 10.69
CA GLN A 85 -2.96 -4.17 11.38
C GLN A 85 -1.45 -3.99 11.23
N ALA A 86 -0.65 -5.08 11.28
CA ALA A 86 0.79 -5.01 11.08
C ALA A 86 1.11 -4.57 9.65
N PHE A 87 0.42 -5.11 8.65
CA PHE A 87 0.54 -4.72 7.25
C PHE A 87 0.20 -3.24 7.04
N ILE A 88 -0.95 -2.77 7.56
CA ILE A 88 -1.38 -1.36 7.48
C ILE A 88 -0.33 -0.44 8.11
N ARG A 89 0.26 -0.82 9.24
CA ARG A 89 1.35 -0.05 9.86
C ARG A 89 2.63 -0.04 9.03
N SER A 90 2.96 -1.14 8.35
CA SER A 90 4.19 -1.23 7.52
C SER A 90 4.08 -0.45 6.22
N VAL A 91 2.93 -0.49 5.57
CA VAL A 91 2.65 0.30 4.34
C VAL A 91 2.50 1.77 4.67
N GLY A 92 1.87 2.09 5.81
CA GLY A 92 1.55 3.45 6.25
C GLY A 92 0.28 3.98 5.60
N ILE A 93 -0.41 4.89 6.30
CA ILE A 93 -1.69 5.48 5.83
C ILE A 93 -1.50 6.24 4.52
N TYR A 94 -0.35 6.88 4.35
CA TYR A 94 0.06 7.54 3.11
C TYR A 94 1.33 6.87 2.59
N PRO A 95 1.25 5.87 1.71
CA PRO A 95 2.40 5.10 1.26
C PRO A 95 3.51 5.98 0.66
N THR A 96 4.74 5.52 0.81
CA THR A 96 5.89 6.17 0.17
C THR A 96 5.69 6.22 -1.35
N GLY A 97 5.88 7.38 -1.94
CA GLY A 97 5.60 7.65 -3.35
C GLY A 97 4.19 8.17 -3.64
N ALA A 98 3.25 8.14 -2.69
CA ALA A 98 1.92 8.70 -2.90
C ALA A 98 1.96 10.22 -3.06
N LEU A 99 1.16 10.76 -4.00
CA LEU A 99 0.91 12.19 -4.13
C LEU A 99 -0.22 12.58 -3.18
N VAL A 100 0.02 13.58 -2.34
CA VAL A 100 -0.94 14.04 -1.33
C VAL A 100 -1.15 15.55 -1.44
N ARG A 101 -2.38 15.99 -1.09
CA ARG A 101 -2.71 17.40 -0.98
C ARG A 101 -2.64 17.83 0.48
N LEU A 102 -1.97 18.95 0.71
CA LEU A 102 -1.84 19.59 2.00
C LEU A 102 -2.94 20.65 2.20
N GLU A 103 -3.23 20.96 3.46
CA GLU A 103 -4.19 22.02 3.83
C GLU A 103 -3.79 23.38 3.25
N SER A 104 -2.50 23.64 3.13
CA SER A 104 -1.91 24.83 2.47
C SER A 104 -2.14 24.89 0.94
N LYS A 105 -2.94 23.99 0.35
CA LYS A 105 -3.19 23.87 -1.10
C LYS A 105 -1.93 23.52 -1.91
N ARG A 106 -0.94 22.92 -1.27
CA ARG A 106 0.27 22.42 -1.93
C ARG A 106 0.13 20.91 -2.16
N LEU A 107 0.74 20.40 -3.23
CA LEU A 107 0.87 18.98 -3.50
C LEU A 107 2.28 18.52 -3.13
N ALA A 108 2.35 17.38 -2.50
CA ALA A 108 3.61 16.82 -2.02
C ALA A 108 3.66 15.31 -2.23
N VAL A 109 4.86 14.78 -2.47
CA VAL A 109 5.12 13.34 -2.60
C VAL A 109 5.64 12.80 -1.29
N VAL A 110 5.04 11.73 -0.77
CA VAL A 110 5.49 11.07 0.45
C VAL A 110 6.86 10.44 0.24
N GLN A 111 7.84 10.85 1.03
CA GLN A 111 9.23 10.40 0.93
C GLN A 111 9.57 9.29 1.93
N ALA A 112 9.03 9.37 3.14
CA ALA A 112 9.29 8.39 4.19
C ALA A 112 8.18 8.40 5.24
N GLN A 113 7.93 7.23 5.83
CA GLN A 113 6.99 7.05 6.93
C GLN A 113 7.66 7.29 8.29
N HIS A 114 6.84 7.63 9.27
CA HIS A 114 7.23 7.61 10.68
C HIS A 114 6.47 6.50 11.41
N ALA A 115 7.18 5.55 12.00
CA ALA A 115 6.59 4.41 12.69
C ALA A 115 5.68 4.81 13.87
N ASP A 116 6.02 5.91 14.54
CA ASP A 116 5.29 6.45 15.70
C ASP A 116 4.08 7.32 15.31
N LYS A 117 4.11 7.92 14.10
CA LYS A 117 3.05 8.84 13.61
C LYS A 117 2.77 8.61 12.12
N PRO A 118 2.07 7.55 11.75
CA PRO A 118 1.85 7.18 10.34
C PRO A 118 0.98 8.19 9.56
N THR A 119 0.28 9.09 10.24
CA THR A 119 -0.50 10.18 9.62
C THR A 119 0.32 11.44 9.30
N LEU A 120 1.57 11.51 9.79
CA LEU A 120 2.45 12.67 9.64
C LEU A 120 3.79 12.27 9.00
N PRO A 121 3.80 11.81 7.72
CA PRO A 121 5.02 11.39 7.05
C PRO A 121 5.94 12.57 6.73
N ARG A 122 7.16 12.25 6.26
CA ARG A 122 8.00 13.22 5.55
C ARG A 122 7.56 13.28 4.09
N VAL A 123 7.39 14.49 3.59
CA VAL A 123 6.91 14.73 2.23
C VAL A 123 7.85 15.70 1.50
N LYS A 124 7.88 15.61 0.18
CA LYS A 124 8.51 16.60 -0.70
C LYS A 124 7.42 17.42 -1.37
N VAL A 125 7.33 18.69 -1.02
CA VAL A 125 6.40 19.64 -1.66
C VAL A 125 6.95 19.99 -3.03
N ILE A 126 6.09 19.90 -4.08
CA ILE A 126 6.55 20.05 -5.47
C ILE A 126 5.64 20.96 -6.32
N PHE A 127 4.37 21.11 -5.94
CA PHE A 127 3.37 21.73 -6.81
C PHE A 127 2.33 22.50 -5.98
N HIS A 128 1.70 23.51 -6.58
CA HIS A 128 0.59 24.23 -5.99
C HIS A 128 -0.70 23.95 -6.76
N THR A 129 -1.83 23.81 -6.06
CA THR A 129 -3.13 23.53 -6.69
C THR A 129 -3.62 24.62 -7.65
N ALA A 130 -2.94 25.78 -7.69
CA ALA A 130 -3.14 26.81 -8.72
C ALA A 130 -2.51 26.47 -10.08
N GLY A 131 -1.88 25.26 -10.23
CA GLY A 131 -1.41 24.76 -11.52
C GLY A 131 0.05 25.07 -11.86
N HIS A 132 0.93 25.26 -10.88
CA HIS A 132 2.35 25.55 -11.14
C HIS A 132 3.28 24.76 -10.20
N TYR A 133 4.48 24.43 -10.70
CA TYR A 133 5.53 23.82 -9.90
C TYR A 133 6.10 24.82 -8.88
N LEU A 134 6.41 24.30 -7.71
CA LEU A 134 7.13 25.01 -6.66
C LEU A 134 8.60 24.61 -6.65
N GLN A 135 9.44 25.39 -6.01
CA GLN A 135 10.78 24.93 -5.65
C GLN A 135 10.62 23.75 -4.68
N PRO A 136 11.21 22.58 -4.99
CA PRO A 136 11.04 21.40 -4.15
C PRO A 136 11.56 21.64 -2.73
N GLU A 137 10.72 21.33 -1.75
CA GLU A 137 11.01 21.50 -0.33
C GLU A 137 10.71 20.19 0.43
N ASP A 138 11.68 19.72 1.21
CA ASP A 138 11.47 18.59 2.11
C ASP A 138 10.80 19.06 3.41
N LEU A 139 9.63 18.51 3.72
CA LEU A 139 8.82 18.90 4.86
C LEU A 139 8.53 17.69 5.77
N ASP A 140 8.92 17.77 7.04
CA ASP A 140 8.50 16.80 8.06
C ASP A 140 7.19 17.27 8.68
N LEU A 141 6.08 16.55 8.39
CA LEU A 141 4.75 16.94 8.89
C LEU A 141 4.62 16.83 10.41
N ARG A 142 5.50 16.13 11.11
CA ARG A 142 5.53 16.14 12.58
C ARG A 142 5.94 17.51 13.16
N ARG A 143 6.74 18.26 12.40
CA ARG A 143 7.29 19.56 12.79
C ARG A 143 6.59 20.73 12.11
N SER A 144 5.61 20.44 11.27
CA SER A 144 4.83 21.42 10.52
C SER A 144 3.43 21.58 11.12
N GLN A 145 2.82 22.73 10.90
CA GLN A 145 1.39 22.93 11.16
C GLN A 145 0.52 22.42 10.01
N ASP A 146 1.11 22.13 8.85
CA ASP A 146 0.40 21.64 7.68
C ASP A 146 -0.05 20.18 7.86
N ARG A 147 -1.14 19.80 7.20
CA ARG A 147 -1.76 18.48 7.31
C ARG A 147 -2.11 17.95 5.93
N ILE A 148 -2.12 16.62 5.78
CA ILE A 148 -2.66 15.97 4.60
C ILE A 148 -4.19 16.00 4.68
N VAL A 149 -4.82 16.55 3.64
CA VAL A 149 -6.28 16.64 3.51
C VAL A 149 -6.84 15.69 2.45
N GLY A 150 -5.98 15.08 1.61
CA GLY A 150 -6.41 14.12 0.60
C GLY A 150 -5.27 13.48 -0.14
N HIS A 151 -5.60 12.41 -0.85
CA HIS A 151 -4.75 11.75 -1.84
C HIS A 151 -5.06 12.33 -3.22
N GLU A 152 -4.04 12.46 -4.06
CA GLU A 152 -4.16 12.97 -5.43
C GLU A 152 -3.53 11.99 -6.42
N ASP A 153 -3.98 12.04 -7.68
CA ASP A 153 -3.42 11.29 -8.78
C ASP A 153 -2.43 12.18 -9.54
N PHE A 154 -1.23 11.67 -9.82
CA PHE A 154 -0.22 12.37 -10.61
C PHE A 154 -0.74 12.76 -12.00
N ALA A 155 -1.49 11.85 -12.64
CA ALA A 155 -2.05 12.08 -13.96
C ALA A 155 -3.10 13.22 -13.97
N ALA A 156 -3.89 13.35 -12.92
CA ALA A 156 -4.90 14.42 -12.79
C ALA A 156 -4.28 15.82 -12.78
N TRP A 157 -3.01 15.93 -12.35
CA TRP A 157 -2.25 17.16 -12.27
C TRP A 157 -1.19 17.31 -13.37
N ASN A 158 -1.11 16.34 -14.31
CA ASN A 158 -0.09 16.28 -15.35
C ASN A 158 1.34 16.37 -14.79
N ILE A 159 1.56 15.68 -13.66
CA ILE A 159 2.86 15.62 -12.98
C ILE A 159 3.55 14.30 -13.35
N ASP A 160 4.79 14.36 -13.84
CA ASP A 160 5.61 13.16 -14.06
C ASP A 160 6.01 12.56 -12.71
N ALA A 161 5.40 11.44 -12.36
CA ALA A 161 5.63 10.73 -11.09
C ALA A 161 7.10 10.29 -10.94
N LEU A 162 7.74 9.80 -12.02
CA LEU A 162 9.09 9.24 -11.97
C LEU A 162 10.14 10.24 -11.50
N ARG A 163 9.91 11.52 -11.77
CA ARG A 163 10.80 12.60 -11.34
C ARG A 163 10.86 12.79 -9.82
N TRP A 164 9.81 12.38 -9.11
CA TRP A 164 9.61 12.75 -7.71
C TRP A 164 9.57 11.55 -6.75
N LEU A 165 9.48 10.35 -7.30
CA LEU A 165 9.46 9.13 -6.49
C LEU A 165 10.79 8.95 -5.74
N PRO A 166 10.77 8.63 -4.45
CA PRO A 166 11.98 8.28 -3.72
C PRO A 166 12.53 6.93 -4.20
N PRO A 167 13.85 6.68 -4.08
CA PRO A 167 14.48 5.43 -4.52
C PRO A 167 13.81 4.17 -3.96
N ALA A 168 13.31 4.22 -2.73
CA ALA A 168 12.61 3.12 -2.10
C ALA A 168 11.27 2.76 -2.80
N ALA A 169 10.61 3.71 -3.46
CA ALA A 169 9.36 3.47 -4.18
C ALA A 169 9.60 2.72 -5.51
N PHE A 170 10.79 2.87 -6.13
CA PHE A 170 11.15 2.15 -7.35
C PHE A 170 11.24 0.63 -7.14
N CYS A 171 11.63 0.17 -5.96
CA CYS A 171 11.77 -1.26 -5.68
C CYS A 171 10.42 -2.00 -5.73
N CYS A 172 9.32 -1.34 -5.41
CA CYS A 172 7.98 -1.93 -5.46
C CYS A 172 7.38 -1.95 -6.89
N MET A 173 7.78 -1.02 -7.76
CA MET A 173 7.21 -0.91 -9.11
C MET A 173 7.82 -1.92 -10.11
N PHE A 174 9.03 -2.42 -9.88
CA PHE A 174 9.75 -3.30 -10.81
C PHE A 174 9.86 -4.77 -10.33
N SER A 175 9.25 -5.14 -9.20
CA SER A 175 9.30 -6.53 -8.71
C SER A 175 8.26 -7.46 -9.35
N PHE A 176 7.44 -7.01 -10.29
CA PHE A 176 6.40 -7.80 -10.95
C PHE A 176 6.33 -7.54 -12.47
N ALA A 177 7.48 -7.48 -13.14
CA ALA A 177 7.53 -7.61 -14.59
C ALA A 177 7.97 -9.01 -15.00
#